data_fd596d62c227e39ec91f405c1505f27b
#
_entry.id   fd596d62c227e39ec91f405c1505f27b
#
_cell.length_a   1.000
_cell.length_b   1.000
_cell.length_c   1.000
_cell.angle_alpha   90.00
_cell.angle_beta   90.00
_cell.angle_gamma   90.00
#
_symmetry.space_group_name_H-M   'P 1'
#
loop_
_entity.id
_entity.type
_entity.pdbx_description
1 polymer ?
#
loop_
_entity_poly.entity_id
_entity_poly.type
_entity_poly.pdbx_seq_one_letter_code
_entity_poly.pdbx_strand_id
1 'polypeptide(L)'
;MNKGIIGKKIGMTQIFDEKGNVIPVTVIETAGNIVSQIKTVETDGYNAIQLGYGEVKDKHINKPEKGHFAKAGLEAKKHLREFRLDDISSYKIGDEVKADIFAAGEKIDVQGTSKGKGFQGVIKRHGQSRGPMGHGSMYHRRPGSMGSTSTPGRVFKGKKLPGHMGKVTVTIQNLDVVKVDMDKNVILLKGSVPGAKGSILKIKSAVKASNCLLYTSPSPRD
;
A
#
# COMPACT_ATOMS: atom_id res chain seq x y z
N MET A 1 -0.59 -1.91 -16.16
CA MET A 1 -1.03 -2.52 -14.88
C MET A 1 -2.23 -3.40 -15.14
N ASN A 2 -2.15 -4.72 -14.86
CA ASN A 2 -3.18 -5.63 -15.37
C ASN A 2 -4.16 -6.14 -14.31
N LYS A 3 -3.82 -6.03 -13.01
CA LYS A 3 -4.64 -6.57 -11.93
C LYS A 3 -4.63 -5.66 -10.71
N GLY A 4 -5.74 -5.60 -9.99
CA GLY A 4 -5.84 -4.84 -8.74
C GLY A 4 -7.00 -5.28 -7.87
N ILE A 5 -6.81 -5.33 -6.54
CA ILE A 5 -7.82 -5.70 -5.56
C ILE A 5 -7.62 -4.93 -4.25
N ILE A 6 -8.69 -4.72 -3.50
CA ILE A 6 -8.63 -4.18 -2.14
C ILE A 6 -8.56 -5.35 -1.17
N GLY A 7 -7.68 -5.28 -0.18
CA GLY A 7 -7.60 -6.25 0.89
C GLY A 7 -7.56 -5.60 2.27
N LYS A 8 -7.90 -6.39 3.29
CA LYS A 8 -7.82 -6.01 4.70
C LYS A 8 -6.77 -6.87 5.39
N LYS A 9 -5.80 -6.23 6.03
CA LYS A 9 -4.77 -6.91 6.80
C LYS A 9 -5.37 -7.60 8.02
N ILE A 10 -5.37 -8.92 8.08
CA ILE A 10 -5.82 -9.70 9.23
C ILE A 10 -4.71 -9.77 10.28
N GLY A 11 -3.48 -10.11 9.86
CA GLY A 11 -2.36 -10.29 10.76
C GLY A 11 -1.14 -10.86 10.05
N MET A 12 -0.21 -11.36 10.85
CA MET A 12 0.96 -12.08 10.33
C MET A 12 1.05 -13.44 11.03
N THR A 13 1.52 -14.42 10.29
CA THR A 13 1.82 -15.77 10.77
C THR A 13 3.05 -16.29 10.05
N GLN A 14 3.39 -17.55 10.25
CA GLN A 14 4.45 -18.23 9.54
C GLN A 14 3.92 -19.52 8.94
N ILE A 15 4.50 -19.92 7.85
CA ILE A 15 4.29 -21.22 7.21
C ILE A 15 5.64 -21.86 6.96
N PHE A 16 5.65 -23.17 6.77
CA PHE A 16 6.86 -23.93 6.47
C PHE A 16 6.82 -24.34 5.01
N ASP A 17 7.97 -24.27 4.34
CA ASP A 17 8.13 -24.86 3.01
C ASP A 17 8.39 -26.37 3.11
N GLU A 18 8.45 -27.05 1.98
CA GLU A 18 8.74 -28.50 1.91
C GLU A 18 10.13 -28.87 2.47
N LYS A 19 11.03 -27.90 2.55
CA LYS A 19 12.39 -28.06 3.10
C LYS A 19 12.48 -27.74 4.59
N GLY A 20 11.35 -27.40 5.24
CA GLY A 20 11.28 -27.03 6.64
C GLY A 20 11.70 -25.59 6.96
N ASN A 21 11.94 -24.72 5.95
CA ASN A 21 12.27 -23.33 6.21
C ASN A 21 11.02 -22.54 6.61
N VAL A 22 11.18 -21.63 7.56
CA VAL A 22 10.13 -20.75 8.02
C VAL A 22 9.94 -19.59 7.06
N ILE A 23 8.74 -19.43 6.52
CA ILE A 23 8.36 -18.29 5.69
C ILE A 23 7.40 -17.40 6.47
N PRO A 24 7.81 -16.18 6.88
CA PRO A 24 6.91 -15.24 7.51
C PRO A 24 5.91 -14.71 6.47
N VAL A 25 4.61 -14.77 6.78
CA VAL A 25 3.56 -14.34 5.87
C VAL A 25 2.59 -13.37 6.52
N THR A 26 2.10 -12.42 5.72
CA THR A 26 0.96 -11.58 6.06
C THR A 26 -0.29 -12.15 5.43
N VAL A 27 -1.34 -12.27 6.25
CA VAL A 27 -2.66 -12.74 5.86
C VAL A 27 -3.54 -11.55 5.51
N ILE A 28 -4.08 -11.54 4.29
CA ILE A 28 -4.92 -10.46 3.76
C ILE A 28 -6.24 -11.05 3.28
N GLU A 29 -7.34 -10.56 3.86
CA GLU A 29 -8.71 -10.86 3.45
C GLU A 29 -9.08 -9.98 2.26
N THR A 30 -9.68 -10.59 1.22
CA THR A 30 -10.04 -9.91 -0.03
C THR A 30 -11.51 -10.12 -0.42
N ALA A 31 -12.34 -10.69 0.47
CA ALA A 31 -13.74 -10.94 0.22
C ALA A 31 -14.55 -9.66 -0.07
N GLY A 32 -15.53 -9.75 -0.99
CA GLY A 32 -16.52 -8.69 -1.22
C GLY A 32 -16.02 -7.45 -1.94
N ASN A 33 -15.07 -7.59 -2.85
CA ASN A 33 -14.69 -6.53 -3.78
C ASN A 33 -15.67 -6.46 -4.95
N ILE A 34 -16.38 -5.35 -5.11
CA ILE A 34 -17.37 -5.16 -6.18
C ILE A 34 -16.94 -3.99 -7.06
N VAL A 35 -17.07 -4.14 -8.37
CA VAL A 35 -16.83 -3.06 -9.35
C VAL A 35 -17.98 -2.05 -9.24
N SER A 36 -17.71 -0.86 -8.70
CA SER A 36 -18.71 0.19 -8.51
C SER A 36 -18.81 1.14 -9.71
N GLN A 37 -17.70 1.36 -10.41
CA GLN A 37 -17.65 2.23 -11.58
C GLN A 37 -16.51 1.80 -12.51
N ILE A 38 -16.72 1.97 -13.80
CA ILE A 38 -15.70 1.81 -14.84
C ILE A 38 -15.47 3.19 -15.45
N LYS A 39 -14.21 3.59 -15.58
CA LYS A 39 -13.77 4.84 -16.20
C LYS A 39 -13.06 4.54 -17.50
N THR A 40 -13.43 5.26 -18.55
CA THR A 40 -12.88 5.11 -19.89
C THR A 40 -12.16 6.35 -20.34
N VAL A 41 -11.28 6.23 -21.33
CA VAL A 41 -10.56 7.39 -21.89
C VAL A 41 -11.54 8.43 -22.47
N GLU A 42 -12.65 7.99 -23.03
CA GLU A 42 -13.65 8.87 -23.65
C GLU A 42 -14.38 9.76 -22.64
N THR A 43 -14.73 9.22 -21.46
CA THR A 43 -15.51 9.93 -20.43
C THR A 43 -14.66 10.60 -19.38
N ASP A 44 -13.59 9.95 -18.94
CA ASP A 44 -12.78 10.36 -17.78
C ASP A 44 -11.33 10.70 -18.14
N GLY A 45 -10.90 10.46 -19.40
CA GLY A 45 -9.56 10.72 -19.89
C GLY A 45 -8.53 9.63 -19.52
N TYR A 46 -8.95 8.55 -18.86
CA TYR A 46 -8.09 7.41 -18.51
C TYR A 46 -8.91 6.14 -18.23
N ASN A 47 -8.28 4.99 -18.39
CA ASN A 47 -8.89 3.70 -18.08
C ASN A 47 -8.66 3.33 -16.61
N ALA A 48 -9.75 3.05 -15.87
CA ALA A 48 -9.69 2.58 -14.49
C ALA A 48 -10.97 1.83 -14.11
N ILE A 49 -10.85 0.96 -13.12
CA ILE A 49 -11.97 0.40 -12.38
C ILE A 49 -11.99 0.95 -10.96
N GLN A 50 -13.16 1.27 -10.45
CA GLN A 50 -13.36 1.61 -9.05
C GLN A 50 -13.93 0.41 -8.33
N LEU A 51 -13.22 -0.08 -7.31
CA LEU A 51 -13.66 -1.18 -6.47
C LEU A 51 -14.22 -0.66 -5.15
N GLY A 52 -15.35 -1.23 -4.73
CA GLY A 52 -15.95 -1.06 -3.42
C GLY A 52 -15.66 -2.25 -2.51
N TYR A 53 -15.26 -1.99 -1.26
CA TYR A 53 -14.91 -3.00 -0.28
C TYR A 53 -15.50 -2.70 1.09
N GLY A 54 -15.95 -3.75 1.78
CA GLY A 54 -16.46 -3.69 3.14
C GLY A 54 -17.90 -3.16 3.23
N GLU A 55 -18.67 -3.74 4.09
CA GLU A 55 -20.07 -3.36 4.33
C GLU A 55 -20.15 -2.09 5.17
N VAL A 56 -21.23 -1.33 4.97
CA VAL A 56 -21.52 -0.13 5.73
C VAL A 56 -23.02 -0.07 6.01
N LYS A 57 -23.38 0.32 7.24
CA LYS A 57 -24.79 0.52 7.60
C LYS A 57 -25.31 1.83 7.00
N ASP A 58 -26.54 1.83 6.53
CA ASP A 58 -27.18 2.98 5.87
C ASP A 58 -27.11 4.31 6.63
N LYS A 59 -27.16 4.25 7.96
CA LYS A 59 -27.03 5.42 8.83
C LYS A 59 -25.68 6.12 8.78
N HIS A 60 -24.65 5.44 8.26
CA HIS A 60 -23.29 5.98 8.15
C HIS A 60 -22.92 6.42 6.74
N ILE A 61 -23.87 6.44 5.81
CA ILE A 61 -23.67 6.83 4.43
C ILE A 61 -24.30 8.18 4.17
N ASN A 62 -23.55 9.10 3.59
CA ASN A 62 -24.02 10.41 3.20
C ASN A 62 -24.89 10.35 1.94
N LYS A 63 -25.78 11.35 1.75
CA LYS A 63 -26.67 11.43 0.56
C LYS A 63 -25.92 11.34 -0.78
N PRO A 64 -24.78 12.06 -1.00
CA PRO A 64 -24.00 11.95 -2.23
C PRO A 64 -23.47 10.54 -2.49
N GLU A 65 -22.97 9.86 -1.45
CA GLU A 65 -22.49 8.48 -1.55
C GLU A 65 -23.62 7.50 -1.89
N LYS A 66 -24.80 7.66 -1.27
CA LYS A 66 -26.00 6.89 -1.64
C LYS A 66 -26.36 7.07 -3.12
N GLY A 67 -26.32 8.31 -3.61
CA GLY A 67 -26.58 8.60 -5.02
C GLY A 67 -25.57 7.97 -5.97
N HIS A 68 -24.29 7.92 -5.57
CA HIS A 68 -23.23 7.27 -6.35
C HIS A 68 -23.48 5.77 -6.52
N PHE A 69 -23.81 5.06 -5.44
CA PHE A 69 -24.10 3.63 -5.50
C PHE A 69 -25.46 3.32 -6.14
N ALA A 70 -26.47 4.15 -5.90
CA ALA A 70 -27.78 4.02 -6.52
C ALA A 70 -27.72 4.14 -8.05
N LYS A 71 -26.86 5.02 -8.60
CA LYS A 71 -26.61 5.13 -10.05
C LYS A 71 -26.06 3.83 -10.64
N ALA A 72 -25.28 3.09 -9.87
CA ALA A 72 -24.72 1.81 -10.27
C ALA A 72 -25.65 0.60 -9.94
N GLY A 73 -26.77 0.82 -9.24
CA GLY A 73 -27.67 -0.23 -8.77
C GLY A 73 -27.06 -1.15 -7.71
N LEU A 74 -26.09 -0.65 -6.94
CA LEU A 74 -25.31 -1.45 -5.99
C LEU A 74 -25.55 -1.01 -4.55
N GLU A 75 -25.35 -1.97 -3.62
CA GLU A 75 -25.25 -1.66 -2.21
C GLU A 75 -24.01 -0.84 -1.89
N ALA A 76 -24.14 0.09 -0.95
CA ALA A 76 -23.05 0.95 -0.56
C ALA A 76 -21.91 0.18 0.12
N LYS A 77 -20.68 0.47 -0.26
CA LYS A 77 -19.46 -0.09 0.33
C LYS A 77 -18.68 0.98 1.08
N LYS A 78 -17.99 0.56 2.15
CA LYS A 78 -17.29 1.46 3.07
C LYS A 78 -16.05 2.13 2.45
N HIS A 79 -15.34 1.42 1.61
CA HIS A 79 -14.07 1.86 1.03
C HIS A 79 -14.14 1.77 -0.48
N LEU A 80 -13.92 2.91 -1.15
CA LEU A 80 -13.78 3.00 -2.59
C LEU A 80 -12.32 3.24 -2.95
N ARG A 81 -11.78 2.50 -3.92
CA ARG A 81 -10.43 2.70 -4.47
C ARG A 81 -10.42 2.47 -5.97
N GLU A 82 -9.69 3.32 -6.66
CA GLU A 82 -9.49 3.18 -8.10
C GLU A 82 -8.20 2.43 -8.41
N PHE A 83 -8.27 1.61 -9.44
CA PHE A 83 -7.17 0.91 -10.05
C PHE A 83 -7.10 1.27 -11.52
N ARG A 84 -6.03 1.93 -11.93
CA ARG A 84 -5.76 2.18 -13.36
C ARG A 84 -5.27 0.89 -13.98
N LEU A 85 -5.97 0.42 -15.01
CA LEU A 85 -5.66 -0.80 -15.73
C LEU A 85 -5.46 -0.46 -17.21
N ASP A 86 -4.66 -1.26 -17.89
CA ASP A 86 -4.42 -1.08 -19.33
C ASP A 86 -5.62 -1.59 -20.12
N ASP A 87 -6.24 -2.68 -19.67
CA ASP A 87 -7.46 -3.27 -20.22
C ASP A 87 -8.57 -3.33 -19.18
N ILE A 88 -9.73 -2.80 -19.51
CA ILE A 88 -10.93 -2.75 -18.66
C ILE A 88 -12.11 -3.50 -19.29
N SER A 89 -11.96 -4.06 -20.49
CA SER A 89 -13.05 -4.67 -21.27
C SER A 89 -13.66 -5.91 -20.62
N SER A 90 -12.89 -6.59 -19.78
CA SER A 90 -13.32 -7.78 -19.05
C SER A 90 -14.20 -7.50 -17.82
N TYR A 91 -14.30 -6.24 -17.38
CA TYR A 91 -15.03 -5.88 -16.16
C TYR A 91 -16.38 -5.24 -16.48
N LYS A 92 -17.39 -5.58 -15.67
CA LYS A 92 -18.72 -4.95 -15.69
C LYS A 92 -19.04 -4.37 -14.32
N ILE A 93 -19.92 -3.36 -14.30
CA ILE A 93 -20.42 -2.80 -13.04
C ILE A 93 -21.22 -3.90 -12.31
N GLY A 94 -20.92 -4.10 -11.04
CA GLY A 94 -21.52 -5.15 -10.22
C GLY A 94 -20.73 -6.46 -10.15
N ASP A 95 -19.71 -6.65 -10.99
CA ASP A 95 -18.87 -7.85 -10.94
C ASP A 95 -18.10 -7.93 -9.61
N GLU A 96 -18.02 -9.15 -9.07
CA GLU A 96 -17.21 -9.43 -7.91
C GLU A 96 -15.79 -9.84 -8.32
N VAL A 97 -14.80 -9.09 -7.82
CA VAL A 97 -13.37 -9.39 -8.03
C VAL A 97 -12.87 -10.22 -6.85
N LYS A 98 -12.48 -11.47 -7.11
CA LYS A 98 -11.99 -12.42 -6.10
C LYS A 98 -10.46 -12.51 -6.08
N ALA A 99 -9.94 -13.25 -5.11
CA ALA A 99 -8.50 -13.48 -4.95
C ALA A 99 -7.85 -14.26 -6.10
N ASP A 100 -8.63 -14.96 -6.92
CA ASP A 100 -8.22 -15.80 -8.07
C ASP A 100 -7.48 -15.05 -9.18
N ILE A 101 -7.61 -13.71 -9.20
CA ILE A 101 -6.83 -12.89 -10.15
C ILE A 101 -5.32 -12.99 -9.91
N PHE A 102 -4.87 -13.42 -8.72
CA PHE A 102 -3.46 -13.60 -8.38
C PHE A 102 -3.11 -15.07 -8.26
N ALA A 103 -1.96 -15.46 -8.81
CA ALA A 103 -1.42 -16.81 -8.70
C ALA A 103 -0.32 -16.91 -7.64
N ALA A 104 -0.13 -18.12 -7.07
CA ALA A 104 1.03 -18.39 -6.20
C ALA A 104 2.34 -18.20 -6.99
N GLY A 105 3.34 -17.60 -6.38
CA GLY A 105 4.61 -17.24 -7.01
C GLY A 105 4.61 -15.92 -7.79
N GLU A 106 3.45 -15.29 -8.01
CA GLU A 106 3.36 -13.98 -8.66
C GLU A 106 3.93 -12.88 -7.75
N LYS A 107 4.59 -11.88 -8.35
CA LYS A 107 5.06 -10.69 -7.63
C LYS A 107 4.03 -9.58 -7.70
N ILE A 108 3.77 -8.97 -6.55
CA ILE A 108 2.78 -7.91 -6.40
C ILE A 108 3.33 -6.72 -5.63
N ASP A 109 2.71 -5.57 -5.85
CA ASP A 109 2.94 -4.34 -5.09
C ASP A 109 1.79 -4.09 -4.13
N VAL A 110 2.09 -3.81 -2.86
CA VAL A 110 1.10 -3.54 -1.83
C VAL A 110 1.23 -2.12 -1.31
N GLN A 111 0.18 -1.33 -1.46
CA GLN A 111 0.09 0.03 -0.97
C GLN A 111 -0.85 0.09 0.23
N GLY A 112 -0.42 0.74 1.30
CA GLY A 112 -1.23 0.94 2.51
C GLY A 112 -0.78 2.13 3.32
N THR A 113 -1.57 2.50 4.32
CA THR A 113 -1.24 3.58 5.25
C THR A 113 -0.38 3.02 6.38
N SER A 114 0.82 3.56 6.56
CA SER A 114 1.74 3.16 7.62
C SER A 114 1.19 3.46 9.02
N LYS A 115 1.68 2.74 10.04
CA LYS A 115 1.32 3.03 11.44
C LYS A 115 1.73 4.45 11.80
N GLY A 116 0.82 5.22 12.42
CA GLY A 116 1.11 6.55 12.95
C GLY A 116 2.09 6.47 14.12
N LYS A 117 3.01 7.42 14.21
CA LYS A 117 4.00 7.54 15.28
C LYS A 117 3.91 8.89 16.00
N GLY A 118 2.90 9.70 15.66
CA GLY A 118 2.69 11.03 16.21
C GLY A 118 3.79 12.01 15.83
N PHE A 119 3.97 13.07 16.64
CA PHE A 119 5.06 14.03 16.48
C PHE A 119 6.36 13.42 17.00
N GLN A 120 7.40 13.38 16.16
CA GLN A 120 8.69 12.79 16.49
C GLN A 120 9.83 13.78 16.34
N GLY A 121 10.82 13.66 17.24
CA GLY A 121 12.06 14.39 17.15
C GLY A 121 12.94 13.91 15.98
N VAL A 122 13.94 14.71 15.64
CA VAL A 122 14.81 14.51 14.48
C VAL A 122 15.58 13.18 14.50
N ILE A 123 15.94 12.69 15.67
CA ILE A 123 16.68 11.44 15.84
C ILE A 123 15.83 10.27 15.32
N LYS A 124 14.59 10.13 15.78
CA LYS A 124 13.69 9.04 15.36
C LYS A 124 13.15 9.25 13.95
N ARG A 125 12.83 10.51 13.59
CA ARG A 125 12.21 10.82 12.30
C ARG A 125 13.17 10.72 11.12
N HIS A 126 14.44 11.12 11.34
CA HIS A 126 15.44 11.26 10.28
C HIS A 126 16.73 10.49 10.52
N GLY A 127 16.84 9.74 11.62
CA GLY A 127 18.04 8.97 11.95
C GLY A 127 19.26 9.83 12.30
N GLN A 128 19.05 11.07 12.80
CA GLN A 128 20.16 11.93 13.21
C GLN A 128 20.81 11.40 14.49
N SER A 129 22.10 11.69 14.64
CA SER A 129 22.85 11.37 15.86
C SER A 129 22.38 12.23 17.03
N ARG A 130 22.44 11.67 18.23
CA ARG A 130 22.23 12.43 19.47
C ARG A 130 23.51 13.20 19.83
N GLY A 131 23.36 14.28 20.61
CA GLY A 131 24.49 14.99 21.20
C GLY A 131 25.12 14.22 22.37
N PRO A 132 26.25 14.72 22.93
CA PRO A 132 26.90 14.12 24.08
C PRO A 132 25.95 14.05 25.29
N MET A 133 26.05 12.96 26.05
CA MET A 133 25.21 12.73 27.25
C MET A 133 25.91 13.03 28.56
N GLY A 134 27.20 13.38 28.52
CA GLY A 134 28.05 13.78 29.65
C GLY A 134 28.83 15.04 29.35
N HIS A 135 29.87 15.31 30.16
CA HIS A 135 30.77 16.48 30.05
C HIS A 135 30.03 17.82 30.05
N GLY A 136 28.93 17.94 30.84
CA GLY A 136 28.16 19.19 30.97
C GLY A 136 27.31 19.59 29.76
N SER A 137 27.21 18.73 28.75
CA SER A 137 26.38 19.02 27.58
C SER A 137 24.89 19.03 27.94
N MET A 138 24.19 20.10 27.55
CA MET A 138 22.73 20.20 27.59
C MET A 138 22.06 19.87 26.23
N TYR A 139 22.86 19.45 25.24
CA TYR A 139 22.44 19.27 23.86
C TYR A 139 22.26 17.79 23.54
N HIS A 140 21.27 17.12 24.17
CA HIS A 140 21.10 15.66 24.06
C HIS A 140 20.36 15.23 22.78
N ARG A 141 19.18 15.81 22.53
CA ARG A 141 18.24 15.34 21.47
C ARG A 141 17.74 16.48 20.57
N ARG A 142 18.43 17.60 20.54
CA ARG A 142 18.03 18.80 19.79
C ARG A 142 18.38 18.68 18.30
N PRO A 143 17.70 19.43 17.39
CA PRO A 143 17.85 19.31 15.94
C PRO A 143 19.17 19.88 15.37
N GLY A 144 19.95 20.62 16.14
CA GLY A 144 21.16 21.24 15.67
C GLY A 144 20.97 22.63 15.06
N SER A 145 22.01 23.15 14.41
CA SER A 145 21.97 24.44 13.73
C SER A 145 20.88 24.51 12.67
N MET A 146 20.19 25.64 12.57
CA MET A 146 19.20 25.92 11.53
C MET A 146 19.81 26.48 10.25
N GLY A 147 21.07 26.85 10.25
CA GLY A 147 21.83 27.45 9.14
C GLY A 147 22.57 28.70 9.56
N SER A 148 23.14 29.43 8.59
CA SER A 148 23.77 30.73 8.79
C SER A 148 22.74 31.84 9.06
N THR A 149 23.21 32.99 9.59
CA THR A 149 22.35 34.12 9.97
C THR A 149 21.96 35.00 8.78
N SER A 150 22.76 36.02 8.46
CA SER A 150 22.43 37.05 7.47
C SER A 150 22.38 36.55 6.02
N THR A 151 23.23 35.60 5.67
CA THR A 151 23.23 34.94 4.34
C THR A 151 23.16 33.44 4.51
N PRO A 152 22.07 32.76 4.14
CA PRO A 152 20.93 33.21 3.29
C PRO A 152 19.77 33.87 4.04
N GLY A 153 19.83 34.16 5.34
CA GLY A 153 18.76 34.80 6.13
C GLY A 153 17.48 33.97 6.29
N ARG A 154 17.53 32.67 6.02
CA ARG A 154 16.39 31.74 6.05
C ARG A 154 16.82 30.32 6.34
N VAL A 155 15.88 29.50 6.80
CA VAL A 155 16.04 28.04 6.84
C VAL A 155 15.69 27.45 5.49
N PHE A 156 16.57 26.66 4.91
CA PHE A 156 16.34 26.04 3.61
C PHE A 156 15.16 25.05 3.62
N LYS A 157 14.48 24.96 2.47
CA LYS A 157 13.46 23.93 2.23
C LYS A 157 14.10 22.54 2.37
N GLY A 158 13.34 21.58 2.89
CA GLY A 158 13.84 20.21 3.07
C GLY A 158 14.71 19.99 4.31
N LYS A 159 14.98 21.02 5.13
CA LYS A 159 15.68 20.84 6.41
C LYS A 159 15.00 19.78 7.25
N LYS A 160 15.78 18.79 7.70
CA LYS A 160 15.29 17.67 8.51
C LYS A 160 15.00 18.13 9.94
N LEU A 161 13.72 18.45 10.21
CA LEU A 161 13.22 18.95 11.50
C LEU A 161 12.22 17.98 12.13
N PRO A 162 11.92 18.12 13.44
CA PRO A 162 10.87 17.36 14.11
C PRO A 162 9.51 17.61 13.45
N GLY A 163 8.61 16.64 13.55
CA GLY A 163 7.28 16.75 12.99
C GLY A 163 6.54 15.42 12.97
N HIS A 164 5.39 15.40 12.30
CA HIS A 164 4.56 14.21 12.16
C HIS A 164 5.33 13.08 11.48
N MET A 165 5.23 11.88 12.02
CA MET A 165 5.84 10.66 11.47
C MET A 165 4.79 9.55 11.38
N GLY A 166 4.83 8.78 10.29
CA GLY A 166 3.86 7.72 10.03
C GLY A 166 2.52 8.25 9.55
N LYS A 167 1.49 7.36 9.45
CA LYS A 167 0.17 7.62 8.86
C LYS A 167 0.26 8.21 7.44
N VAL A 168 1.27 7.79 6.70
CA VAL A 168 1.49 8.15 5.30
C VAL A 168 1.27 6.93 4.43
N THR A 169 0.87 7.15 3.18
CA THR A 169 0.73 6.08 2.20
C THR A 169 2.12 5.59 1.79
N VAL A 170 2.35 4.29 1.93
CA VAL A 170 3.61 3.61 1.59
C VAL A 170 3.29 2.44 0.68
N THR A 171 4.11 2.22 -0.34
CA THR A 171 4.04 1.06 -1.22
C THR A 171 5.26 0.17 -0.99
N ILE A 172 5.03 -1.10 -0.72
CA ILE A 172 6.07 -2.14 -0.71
C ILE A 172 5.95 -2.87 -2.03
N GLN A 173 7.06 -2.93 -2.77
CA GLN A 173 7.11 -3.49 -4.11
C GLN A 173 7.66 -4.92 -4.10
N ASN A 174 7.30 -5.70 -5.13
CA ASN A 174 7.84 -7.03 -5.41
C ASN A 174 7.69 -8.03 -4.25
N LEU A 175 6.52 -8.05 -3.60
CA LEU A 175 6.18 -9.10 -2.63
C LEU A 175 5.74 -10.37 -3.35
N ASP A 176 6.21 -11.52 -2.89
CA ASP A 176 5.81 -12.82 -3.44
C ASP A 176 4.47 -13.26 -2.83
N VAL A 177 3.55 -13.70 -3.69
CA VAL A 177 2.33 -14.40 -3.29
C VAL A 177 2.70 -15.84 -2.96
N VAL A 178 2.55 -16.24 -1.70
CA VAL A 178 2.90 -17.60 -1.28
C VAL A 178 1.78 -18.58 -1.55
N LYS A 179 0.55 -18.20 -1.20
CA LYS A 179 -0.64 -19.02 -1.39
C LYS A 179 -1.88 -18.12 -1.53
N VAL A 180 -2.81 -18.55 -2.36
CA VAL A 180 -4.17 -17.99 -2.45
C VAL A 180 -5.15 -19.06 -1.97
N ASP A 181 -6.00 -18.72 -1.01
CA ASP A 181 -7.06 -19.58 -0.48
C ASP A 181 -8.40 -19.00 -0.93
N MET A 182 -9.05 -19.72 -1.84
CA MET A 182 -10.31 -19.27 -2.45
C MET A 182 -11.49 -19.49 -1.51
N ASP A 183 -11.48 -20.55 -0.69
CA ASP A 183 -12.57 -20.87 0.22
C ASP A 183 -12.74 -19.78 1.29
N LYS A 184 -11.61 -19.23 1.74
CA LYS A 184 -11.56 -18.17 2.76
C LYS A 184 -11.41 -16.76 2.16
N ASN A 185 -11.25 -16.63 0.84
CA ASN A 185 -10.94 -15.38 0.15
C ASN A 185 -9.73 -14.64 0.76
N VAL A 186 -8.63 -15.36 0.96
CA VAL A 186 -7.42 -14.88 1.61
C VAL A 186 -6.20 -15.03 0.70
N ILE A 187 -5.35 -14.01 0.72
CA ILE A 187 -4.03 -14.03 0.07
C ILE A 187 -2.94 -14.02 1.15
N LEU A 188 -1.99 -14.95 1.05
CA LEU A 188 -0.80 -15.02 1.90
C LEU A 188 0.39 -14.42 1.16
N LEU A 189 0.95 -13.33 1.71
CA LEU A 189 2.09 -12.62 1.14
C LEU A 189 3.33 -12.84 1.99
N LYS A 190 4.46 -13.11 1.34
CA LYS A 190 5.75 -13.24 2.01
C LYS A 190 6.20 -11.90 2.60
N GLY A 191 6.45 -11.88 3.89
CA GLY A 191 6.96 -10.70 4.60
C GLY A 191 5.89 -9.77 5.16
N SER A 192 6.27 -8.52 5.42
CA SER A 192 5.42 -7.52 6.06
C SER A 192 4.76 -6.59 5.04
N VAL A 193 3.55 -6.11 5.36
CA VAL A 193 2.84 -5.07 4.60
C VAL A 193 2.57 -3.84 5.46
N PRO A 194 2.35 -2.65 4.85
CA PRO A 194 2.11 -1.43 5.61
C PRO A 194 0.86 -1.50 6.48
N GLY A 195 0.86 -0.75 7.56
CA GLY A 195 -0.32 -0.55 8.40
C GLY A 195 -0.45 -1.50 9.58
N ALA A 196 -1.45 -1.23 10.40
CA ALA A 196 -1.84 -2.03 11.55
C ALA A 196 -2.73 -3.20 11.12
N LYS A 197 -3.03 -4.12 12.05
CA LYS A 197 -4.10 -5.11 11.88
C LYS A 197 -5.42 -4.37 11.61
N GLY A 198 -6.21 -4.86 10.64
CA GLY A 198 -7.45 -4.22 10.19
C GLY A 198 -7.28 -3.09 9.16
N SER A 199 -6.06 -2.69 8.79
CA SER A 199 -5.85 -1.65 7.77
C SER A 199 -6.20 -2.14 6.37
N ILE A 200 -6.70 -1.20 5.55
CA ILE A 200 -7.04 -1.43 4.15
C ILE A 200 -5.78 -1.28 3.29
N LEU A 201 -5.63 -2.18 2.35
CA LEU A 201 -4.51 -2.28 1.42
C LEU A 201 -5.01 -2.23 -0.02
N LYS A 202 -4.23 -1.62 -0.92
CA LYS A 202 -4.38 -1.74 -2.37
C LYS A 202 -3.31 -2.72 -2.85
N ILE A 203 -3.74 -3.82 -3.43
CA ILE A 203 -2.87 -4.86 -3.98
C ILE A 203 -2.95 -4.74 -5.50
N LYS A 204 -1.83 -4.75 -6.17
CA LYS A 204 -1.74 -4.64 -7.63
C LYS A 204 -0.57 -5.46 -8.16
N SER A 205 -0.61 -5.82 -9.44
CA SER A 205 0.52 -6.45 -10.10
C SER A 205 1.78 -5.60 -9.97
N ALA A 206 2.94 -6.24 -9.77
CA ALA A 206 4.21 -5.55 -9.61
C ALA A 206 4.60 -4.80 -10.89
N VAL A 207 4.98 -3.54 -10.73
CA VAL A 207 5.39 -2.69 -11.87
C VAL A 207 6.79 -3.06 -12.36
N LYS A 208 7.69 -3.46 -11.46
CA LYS A 208 9.12 -3.69 -11.77
C LYS A 208 9.44 -5.15 -12.08
N ALA A 209 8.64 -6.12 -11.65
CA ALA A 209 8.93 -7.53 -11.85
C ALA A 209 8.83 -8.00 -13.31
N SER A 210 8.01 -7.34 -14.12
CA SER A 210 7.83 -7.67 -15.54
C SER A 210 9.00 -7.24 -16.44
N ASN A 211 9.90 -6.41 -15.94
CA ASN A 211 11.00 -5.81 -16.70
C ASN A 211 12.38 -6.37 -16.33
N CYS A 212 12.44 -7.48 -15.58
CA CYS A 212 13.71 -8.16 -15.36
C CYS A 212 14.10 -8.93 -16.63
N LEU A 213 14.66 -8.24 -17.60
CA LEU A 213 15.46 -8.89 -18.64
C LEU A 213 16.62 -9.58 -17.92
N LEU A 214 16.59 -10.90 -17.92
CA LEU A 214 17.76 -11.70 -17.57
C LEU A 214 18.86 -11.35 -18.60
N TYR A 215 19.71 -10.41 -18.27
CA TYR A 215 20.97 -10.21 -18.95
C TYR A 215 21.87 -11.41 -18.60
N THR A 216 21.65 -12.51 -19.27
CA THR A 216 22.56 -13.66 -19.33
C THR A 216 23.43 -13.58 -20.56
N SER A 217 23.84 -12.38 -20.99
CA SER A 217 24.92 -12.33 -21.96
C SER A 217 26.23 -12.53 -21.20
N PRO A 218 27.05 -13.54 -21.55
CA PRO A 218 28.38 -13.68 -21.01
C PRO A 218 29.17 -12.40 -21.27
N SER A 219 29.91 -11.94 -20.26
CA SER A 219 30.79 -10.78 -20.41
C SER A 219 31.77 -11.05 -21.55
N PRO A 220 31.99 -10.10 -22.46
CA PRO A 220 32.97 -10.30 -23.53
C PRO A 220 34.45 -10.29 -23.07
N ARG A 221 34.70 -10.60 -21.80
CA ARG A 221 36.02 -10.61 -21.14
C ARG A 221 36.43 -11.97 -20.56
N ASP A 222 35.75 -13.04 -20.93
CA ASP A 222 36.19 -14.41 -20.63
C ASP A 222 36.78 -15.05 -21.87
#